data_e603df58b7e8df75573eb0be5e58a107
#
_entry.id   e603df58b7e8df75573eb0be5e58a107
#
_cell.length_a   1.000
_cell.length_b   1.000
_cell.length_c   1.000
_cell.angle_alpha   90.00
_cell.angle_beta   90.00
_cell.angle_gamma   90.00
#
_symmetry.space_group_name_H-M   'P 1'
#
loop_
_entity.id
_entity.type
_entity.pdbx_description
1 polymer ?
#
loop_
_entity_poly.entity_id
_entity_poly.type
_entity_poly.pdbx_seq_one_letter_code
_entity_poly.pdbx_strand_id
1 'polypeptide(L)'
;MGGSVVLVISPHPDDDVLGCGGTLSRAASQGCDVRALYVTDGSASHIRSKRFPPATVARIREREAVMALRSLGIDRLPLFLRAPDGAVATLPEAGTMRLVTTIAEAVREVGPTVIFSPWSRDPHTDHVATAHLVARALRLVDHPPPVLMYAVWLGILGTYGNAPAERRITTVDVDLSAQELAMKRRAILEHVSQTTRLIDDDPDGFLIGPELLEKWLLPKERFFRVLERRARSVS
;
A
#
# COMPACT_ATOMS: atom_id res chain seq x y z
N MET A 1 -18.02 -3.84 -22.44
CA MET A 1 -17.97 -2.86 -21.33
C MET A 1 -16.66 -3.13 -20.62
N GLY A 2 -15.72 -2.17 -20.57
CA GLY A 2 -14.46 -2.35 -19.86
C GLY A 2 -14.75 -2.49 -18.35
N GLY A 3 -14.24 -3.56 -17.74
CA GLY A 3 -14.36 -3.75 -16.30
C GLY A 3 -13.61 -2.65 -15.53
N SER A 4 -14.01 -2.40 -14.29
CA SER A 4 -13.28 -1.45 -13.42
C SER A 4 -11.84 -1.93 -13.20
N VAL A 5 -10.89 -0.99 -13.26
CA VAL A 5 -9.47 -1.26 -13.02
C VAL A 5 -9.06 -0.60 -11.72
N VAL A 6 -8.47 -1.36 -10.83
CA VAL A 6 -8.00 -0.92 -9.53
C VAL A 6 -6.46 -0.96 -9.50
N LEU A 7 -5.82 0.12 -9.11
CA LEU A 7 -4.37 0.15 -8.87
C LEU A 7 -4.11 0.41 -7.39
N VAL A 8 -3.43 -0.51 -6.72
CA VAL A 8 -2.90 -0.27 -5.36
C VAL A 8 -1.42 0.06 -5.46
N ILE A 9 -1.00 1.15 -4.83
CA ILE A 9 0.39 1.60 -4.74
C ILE A 9 0.78 1.50 -3.28
N SER A 10 1.79 0.66 -2.99
CA SER A 10 2.23 0.35 -1.64
C SER A 10 3.68 0.76 -1.41
N PRO A 11 4.00 1.32 -0.25
CA PRO A 11 5.38 1.58 0.16
C PRO A 11 6.20 0.30 0.19
N HIS A 12 5.74 -0.71 0.93
CA HIS A 12 6.43 -1.98 1.14
C HIS A 12 5.58 -3.16 0.67
N PRO A 13 6.21 -4.32 0.38
CA PRO A 13 5.52 -5.57 0.08
C PRO A 13 4.83 -6.14 1.35
N ASP A 14 3.60 -5.72 1.64
CA ASP A 14 2.63 -6.13 2.67
C ASP A 14 1.60 -5.03 2.98
N ASP A 15 1.93 -3.75 2.76
CA ASP A 15 1.04 -2.63 3.11
C ASP A 15 -0.31 -2.65 2.39
N ASP A 16 -0.36 -3.19 1.18
CA ASP A 16 -1.60 -3.38 0.41
C ASP A 16 -2.55 -4.34 1.12
N VAL A 17 -2.05 -5.47 1.61
CA VAL A 17 -2.87 -6.44 2.33
C VAL A 17 -3.24 -5.96 3.72
N LEU A 18 -2.33 -5.26 4.41
CA LEU A 18 -2.58 -4.66 5.73
C LEU A 18 -3.63 -3.55 5.64
N GLY A 19 -3.48 -2.63 4.69
CA GLY A 19 -4.30 -1.43 4.56
C GLY A 19 -5.65 -1.66 3.87
N CYS A 20 -5.71 -2.50 2.83
CA CYS A 20 -6.89 -2.62 1.98
C CYS A 20 -7.16 -4.04 1.42
N GLY A 21 -6.56 -5.09 2.01
CA GLY A 21 -6.64 -6.46 1.49
C GLY A 21 -8.06 -6.99 1.34
N GLY A 22 -8.98 -6.69 2.26
CA GLY A 22 -10.37 -7.10 2.15
C GLY A 22 -11.10 -6.42 0.99
N THR A 23 -10.88 -5.13 0.81
CA THR A 23 -11.42 -4.35 -0.32
C THR A 23 -10.87 -4.83 -1.66
N LEU A 24 -9.56 -5.14 -1.73
CA LEU A 24 -8.93 -5.70 -2.94
C LEU A 24 -9.49 -7.08 -3.28
N SER A 25 -9.71 -7.96 -2.28
CA SER A 25 -10.34 -9.27 -2.48
C SER A 25 -11.77 -9.13 -3.02
N ARG A 26 -12.56 -8.19 -2.47
CA ARG A 26 -13.89 -7.85 -3.01
C ARG A 26 -13.81 -7.41 -4.47
N ALA A 27 -12.92 -6.49 -4.80
CA ALA A 27 -12.76 -6.00 -6.17
C ALA A 27 -12.43 -7.15 -7.14
N ALA A 28 -11.48 -8.03 -6.76
CA ALA A 28 -11.12 -9.19 -7.56
C ALA A 28 -12.31 -10.14 -7.75
N SER A 29 -13.07 -10.46 -6.68
CA SER A 29 -14.25 -11.33 -6.75
C SER A 29 -15.37 -10.77 -7.62
N GLN A 30 -15.43 -9.45 -7.77
CA GLN A 30 -16.39 -8.74 -8.64
C GLN A 30 -15.89 -8.60 -10.09
N GLY A 31 -14.73 -9.19 -10.42
CA GLY A 31 -14.17 -9.18 -11.78
C GLY A 31 -13.44 -7.89 -12.15
N CYS A 32 -13.06 -7.06 -11.18
CA CYS A 32 -12.18 -5.93 -11.44
C CYS A 32 -10.77 -6.41 -11.81
N ASP A 33 -10.10 -5.73 -12.74
CA ASP A 33 -8.66 -5.93 -12.99
C ASP A 33 -7.87 -5.20 -11.90
N VAL A 34 -7.38 -5.95 -10.90
CA VAL A 34 -6.62 -5.39 -9.79
C VAL A 34 -5.13 -5.48 -10.09
N ARG A 35 -4.42 -4.38 -9.97
CA ARG A 35 -2.98 -4.24 -10.19
C ARG A 35 -2.31 -3.69 -8.94
N ALA A 36 -1.10 -4.17 -8.65
CA ALA A 36 -0.30 -3.70 -7.52
C ALA A 36 1.05 -3.14 -7.99
N LEU A 37 1.51 -2.10 -7.31
CA LEU A 37 2.81 -1.48 -7.49
C LEU A 37 3.45 -1.27 -6.11
N TYR A 38 4.67 -1.79 -5.92
CA TYR A 38 5.45 -1.62 -4.70
C TYR A 38 6.61 -0.66 -4.95
N VAL A 39 6.75 0.35 -4.08
CA VAL A 39 7.74 1.41 -4.24
C VAL A 39 9.11 0.96 -3.76
N THR A 40 9.21 0.40 -2.55
CA THR A 40 10.47 -0.08 -1.99
C THR A 40 10.66 -1.58 -2.20
N ASP A 41 11.88 -2.04 -1.95
CA ASP A 41 12.23 -3.45 -1.97
C ASP A 41 11.94 -4.19 -0.65
N GLY A 42 11.56 -3.46 0.42
CA GLY A 42 11.26 -4.01 1.73
C GLY A 42 12.45 -4.63 2.44
N SER A 43 13.67 -4.33 2.02
CA SER A 43 14.90 -5.00 2.47
C SER A 43 15.37 -4.62 3.87
N ALA A 44 14.84 -3.52 4.46
CA ALA A 44 15.26 -3.03 5.76
C ALA A 44 14.51 -3.66 6.94
N SER A 45 13.51 -4.52 6.70
CA SER A 45 12.74 -5.15 7.77
C SER A 45 13.59 -5.97 8.75
N HIS A 46 14.74 -6.52 8.29
CA HIS A 46 15.68 -7.31 9.09
C HIS A 46 17.13 -6.91 8.75
N ILE A 47 17.43 -5.63 8.91
CA ILE A 47 18.68 -5.03 8.44
C ILE A 47 19.94 -5.60 9.09
N ARG A 48 19.83 -6.19 10.30
CA ARG A 48 20.96 -6.76 11.06
C ARG A 48 21.15 -8.26 10.83
N SER A 49 20.25 -8.91 10.08
CA SER A 49 20.39 -10.34 9.77
C SER A 49 21.68 -10.59 8.98
N LYS A 50 22.48 -11.51 9.46
CA LYS A 50 23.71 -11.97 8.78
C LYS A 50 23.41 -13.13 7.82
N ARG A 51 22.40 -13.94 8.12
CA ARG A 51 22.00 -15.08 7.28
C ARG A 51 21.14 -14.67 6.09
N PHE A 52 20.41 -13.56 6.23
CA PHE A 52 19.54 -13.02 5.19
C PHE A 52 19.95 -11.58 4.84
N PRO A 53 21.00 -11.40 4.00
CA PRO A 53 21.40 -10.07 3.54
C PRO A 53 20.24 -9.31 2.88
N PRO A 54 20.23 -7.96 2.87
CA PRO A 54 19.12 -7.15 2.35
C PRO A 54 18.60 -7.59 0.98
N ALA A 55 19.47 -7.91 0.02
CA ALA A 55 19.07 -8.41 -1.29
C ALA A 55 18.34 -9.78 -1.23
N THR A 56 18.58 -10.59 -0.20
CA THR A 56 17.85 -11.84 0.02
C THR A 56 16.49 -11.57 0.63
N VAL A 57 16.40 -10.67 1.61
CA VAL A 57 15.14 -10.22 2.21
C VAL A 57 14.23 -9.64 1.13
N ALA A 58 14.73 -8.74 0.28
CA ALA A 58 13.98 -8.17 -0.83
C ALA A 58 13.36 -9.24 -1.73
N ARG A 59 14.14 -10.24 -2.16
CA ARG A 59 13.64 -11.33 -3.02
C ARG A 59 12.61 -12.21 -2.33
N ILE A 60 12.73 -12.43 -1.02
CA ILE A 60 11.75 -13.19 -0.24
C ILE A 60 10.45 -12.37 -0.23
N ARG A 61 10.49 -11.10 0.16
CA ARG A 61 9.31 -10.25 0.27
C ARG A 61 8.60 -10.02 -1.07
N GLU A 62 9.32 -9.91 -2.19
CA GLU A 62 8.72 -9.86 -3.53
C GLU A 62 7.90 -11.14 -3.84
N ARG A 63 8.42 -12.33 -3.48
CA ARG A 63 7.69 -13.59 -3.66
C ARG A 63 6.48 -13.70 -2.76
N GLU A 64 6.61 -13.29 -1.51
CA GLU A 64 5.53 -13.27 -0.53
C GLU A 64 4.40 -12.33 -0.99
N ALA A 65 4.72 -11.14 -1.50
CA ALA A 65 3.73 -10.22 -2.06
C ALA A 65 2.94 -10.83 -3.23
N VAL A 66 3.61 -11.55 -4.13
CA VAL A 66 2.93 -12.28 -5.23
C VAL A 66 1.99 -13.35 -4.68
N MET A 67 2.39 -14.10 -3.65
CA MET A 67 1.55 -15.13 -3.03
C MET A 67 0.37 -14.50 -2.27
N ALA A 68 0.61 -13.38 -1.58
CA ALA A 68 -0.42 -12.63 -0.89
C ALA A 68 -1.50 -12.11 -1.85
N LEU A 69 -1.10 -11.53 -2.99
CA LEU A 69 -2.05 -11.10 -4.03
C LEU A 69 -2.87 -12.29 -4.56
N ARG A 70 -2.25 -13.42 -4.83
CA ARG A 70 -2.97 -14.65 -5.24
C ARG A 70 -3.97 -15.12 -4.20
N SER A 71 -3.63 -15.01 -2.92
CA SER A 71 -4.53 -15.34 -1.81
C SER A 71 -5.75 -14.40 -1.75
N LEU A 72 -5.68 -13.20 -2.35
CA LEU A 72 -6.81 -12.28 -2.54
C LEU A 72 -7.59 -12.53 -3.86
N GLY A 73 -7.16 -13.50 -4.68
CA GLY A 73 -7.77 -13.75 -6.01
C GLY A 73 -7.20 -12.86 -7.11
N ILE A 74 -5.99 -12.31 -6.92
CA ILE A 74 -5.34 -11.40 -7.87
C ILE A 74 -4.14 -12.13 -8.49
N ASP A 75 -4.29 -12.55 -9.77
CA ASP A 75 -3.25 -13.31 -10.49
C ASP A 75 -2.26 -12.43 -11.26
N ARG A 76 -2.54 -11.13 -11.36
CA ARG A 76 -1.66 -10.20 -12.05
C ARG A 76 -0.36 -10.01 -11.28
N LEU A 77 0.78 -10.12 -12.00
CA LEU A 77 2.08 -9.84 -11.39
C LEU A 77 2.20 -8.34 -11.06
N PRO A 78 2.67 -8.02 -9.85
CA PRO A 78 2.87 -6.63 -9.46
C PRO A 78 4.11 -6.03 -10.12
N LEU A 79 4.15 -4.69 -10.16
CA LEU A 79 5.34 -3.92 -10.52
C LEU A 79 6.14 -3.59 -9.24
N PHE A 80 7.44 -3.90 -9.24
CA PHE A 80 8.36 -3.54 -8.15
C PHE A 80 9.32 -2.45 -8.62
N LEU A 81 9.28 -1.27 -7.99
CA LEU A 81 10.18 -0.15 -8.31
C LEU A 81 11.53 -0.28 -7.59
N ARG A 82 11.59 -1.07 -6.53
CA ARG A 82 12.83 -1.41 -5.76
C ARG A 82 13.61 -0.19 -5.29
N ALA A 83 12.92 0.87 -4.88
CA ALA A 83 13.58 1.95 -4.15
C ALA A 83 14.13 1.42 -2.81
N PRO A 84 15.20 2.00 -2.28
CA PRO A 84 15.73 1.58 -0.99
C PRO A 84 14.69 1.72 0.13
N ASP A 85 14.44 0.65 0.87
CA ASP A 85 13.53 0.62 2.02
C ASP A 85 14.07 1.51 3.16
N GLY A 86 13.19 2.27 3.79
CA GLY A 86 13.51 3.23 4.84
C GLY A 86 14.11 4.56 4.32
N ALA A 87 14.29 4.72 3.01
CA ALA A 87 15.02 5.85 2.45
C ALA A 87 14.27 6.67 1.38
N VAL A 88 13.00 6.37 1.11
CA VAL A 88 12.24 7.07 0.05
C VAL A 88 12.16 8.57 0.30
N ALA A 89 11.99 8.99 1.57
CA ALA A 89 11.91 10.39 1.95
C ALA A 89 13.22 11.18 1.75
N THR A 90 14.37 10.49 1.69
CA THR A 90 15.71 11.08 1.61
C THR A 90 16.36 10.91 0.25
N LEU A 91 15.64 10.37 -0.72
CA LEU A 91 16.15 10.23 -2.08
C LEU A 91 16.53 11.59 -2.68
N PRO A 92 17.65 11.66 -3.43
CA PRO A 92 17.96 12.82 -4.25
C PRO A 92 16.83 13.12 -5.24
N GLU A 93 16.67 14.41 -5.63
CA GLU A 93 15.57 14.83 -6.51
C GLU A 93 15.52 14.02 -7.83
N ALA A 94 16.67 13.68 -8.42
CA ALA A 94 16.73 12.83 -9.60
C ALA A 94 16.15 11.42 -9.37
N GLY A 95 16.40 10.82 -8.20
CA GLY A 95 15.82 9.54 -7.79
C GLY A 95 14.31 9.65 -7.56
N THR A 96 13.90 10.71 -6.86
CA THR A 96 12.49 11.03 -6.62
C THR A 96 11.73 11.24 -7.93
N MET A 97 12.29 12.03 -8.86
CA MET A 97 11.65 12.26 -10.16
C MET A 97 11.54 10.99 -11.01
N ARG A 98 12.53 10.10 -10.96
CA ARG A 98 12.43 8.81 -11.64
C ARG A 98 11.25 8.00 -11.12
N LEU A 99 11.06 7.89 -9.80
CA LEU A 99 9.90 7.20 -9.22
C LEU A 99 8.57 7.89 -9.63
N VAL A 100 8.51 9.21 -9.55
CA VAL A 100 7.34 10.01 -9.98
C VAL A 100 6.98 9.71 -11.44
N THR A 101 7.96 9.72 -12.35
CA THR A 101 7.73 9.44 -13.77
C THR A 101 7.27 8.00 -13.99
N THR A 102 7.93 7.03 -13.35
CA THR A 102 7.55 5.62 -13.49
C THR A 102 6.14 5.35 -12.95
N ILE A 103 5.74 5.96 -11.81
CA ILE A 103 4.37 5.86 -11.30
C ILE A 103 3.37 6.49 -12.29
N ALA A 104 3.68 7.66 -12.86
CA ALA A 104 2.81 8.30 -13.83
C ALA A 104 2.65 7.46 -15.11
N GLU A 105 3.72 6.83 -15.59
CA GLU A 105 3.70 5.90 -16.72
C GLU A 105 2.84 4.67 -16.40
N ALA A 106 3.02 4.06 -15.24
CA ALA A 106 2.21 2.93 -14.80
C ALA A 106 0.72 3.30 -14.70
N VAL A 107 0.38 4.49 -14.19
CA VAL A 107 -1.01 4.97 -14.14
C VAL A 107 -1.59 5.14 -15.55
N ARG A 108 -0.83 5.69 -16.51
CA ARG A 108 -1.29 5.82 -17.92
C ARG A 108 -1.49 4.46 -18.59
N GLU A 109 -0.56 3.52 -18.39
CA GLU A 109 -0.60 2.19 -18.98
C GLU A 109 -1.76 1.36 -18.43
N VAL A 110 -1.94 1.39 -17.10
CA VAL A 110 -2.99 0.63 -16.42
C VAL A 110 -4.37 1.25 -16.62
N GLY A 111 -4.48 2.57 -16.71
CA GLY A 111 -5.74 3.30 -16.84
C GLY A 111 -6.72 3.04 -15.69
N PRO A 112 -6.31 3.14 -14.41
CA PRO A 112 -7.15 2.76 -13.30
C PRO A 112 -8.36 3.67 -13.14
N THR A 113 -9.48 3.10 -12.71
CA THR A 113 -10.69 3.84 -12.34
C THR A 113 -10.63 4.36 -10.90
N VAL A 114 -9.76 3.78 -10.08
CA VAL A 114 -9.44 4.20 -8.72
C VAL A 114 -8.02 3.77 -8.34
N ILE A 115 -7.33 4.61 -7.57
CA ILE A 115 -6.03 4.29 -6.97
C ILE A 115 -6.20 4.17 -5.47
N PHE A 116 -5.65 3.10 -4.88
CA PHE A 116 -5.38 3.01 -3.45
C PHE A 116 -3.92 3.38 -3.19
N SER A 117 -3.67 4.27 -2.24
CA SER A 117 -2.31 4.69 -1.86
C SER A 117 -2.21 4.80 -0.33
N PRO A 118 -0.99 4.80 0.23
CA PRO A 118 -0.86 5.05 1.67
C PRO A 118 -1.34 6.46 2.01
N TRP A 119 -1.76 6.65 3.27
CA TRP A 119 -2.20 7.96 3.73
C TRP A 119 -1.00 8.89 3.96
N SER A 120 -1.12 10.13 3.51
CA SER A 120 -0.06 11.15 3.58
C SER A 120 0.29 11.62 5.01
N ARG A 121 -0.38 11.07 6.02
CA ARG A 121 -0.15 11.35 7.45
C ARG A 121 -0.04 10.06 8.26
N ASP A 122 0.26 8.96 7.60
CA ASP A 122 0.63 7.73 8.28
C ASP A 122 1.94 7.97 9.08
N PRO A 123 2.12 7.42 10.29
CA PRO A 123 3.33 7.62 11.08
C PRO A 123 4.63 7.16 10.41
N HIS A 124 4.57 6.28 9.40
CA HIS A 124 5.76 5.76 8.72
C HIS A 124 6.25 6.72 7.62
N THR A 125 7.54 7.04 7.62
CA THR A 125 8.13 8.02 6.70
C THR A 125 8.00 7.64 5.22
N ASP A 126 8.21 6.36 4.87
CA ASP A 126 8.07 5.88 3.49
C ASP A 126 6.61 5.91 3.01
N HIS A 127 5.62 5.75 3.93
CA HIS A 127 4.20 5.89 3.59
C HIS A 127 3.88 7.33 3.19
N VAL A 128 4.34 8.29 3.98
CA VAL A 128 4.19 9.73 3.68
C VAL A 128 4.89 10.07 2.36
N ALA A 129 6.13 9.60 2.19
CA ALA A 129 6.89 9.82 0.96
C ALA A 129 6.21 9.22 -0.27
N THR A 130 5.72 7.98 -0.18
CA THR A 130 4.97 7.32 -1.26
C THR A 130 3.69 8.07 -1.60
N ALA A 131 2.92 8.53 -0.61
CA ALA A 131 1.74 9.36 -0.86
C ALA A 131 2.09 10.65 -1.63
N HIS A 132 3.21 11.28 -1.31
CA HIS A 132 3.71 12.45 -2.03
C HIS A 132 4.18 12.12 -3.44
N LEU A 133 4.85 10.98 -3.66
CA LEU A 133 5.21 10.50 -5.01
C LEU A 133 3.97 10.31 -5.87
N VAL A 134 2.93 9.65 -5.34
CA VAL A 134 1.64 9.46 -6.04
C VAL A 134 1.02 10.81 -6.37
N ALA A 135 0.94 11.74 -5.42
CA ALA A 135 0.37 13.06 -5.66
C ALA A 135 1.15 13.86 -6.73
N ARG A 136 2.49 13.74 -6.77
CA ARG A 136 3.31 14.36 -7.82
C ARG A 136 3.11 13.66 -9.18
N ALA A 137 3.06 12.35 -9.20
CA ALA A 137 2.86 11.56 -10.42
C ALA A 137 1.51 11.89 -11.09
N LEU A 138 0.45 12.01 -10.30
CA LEU A 138 -0.89 12.31 -10.82
C LEU A 138 -1.00 13.72 -11.43
N ARG A 139 -0.11 14.66 -11.09
CA ARG A 139 -0.02 15.95 -11.80
C ARG A 139 0.52 15.83 -13.21
N LEU A 140 1.15 14.71 -13.54
CA LEU A 140 1.68 14.41 -14.87
C LEU A 140 0.69 13.58 -15.71
N VAL A 141 -0.48 13.23 -15.15
CA VAL A 141 -1.50 12.40 -15.81
C VAL A 141 -2.69 13.28 -16.16
N ASP A 142 -3.09 13.23 -17.42
CA ASP A 142 -4.33 13.87 -17.86
C ASP A 142 -5.53 13.10 -17.28
N HIS A 143 -6.48 13.81 -16.67
CA HIS A 143 -7.66 13.21 -16.03
C HIS A 143 -7.32 12.13 -15.00
N PRO A 144 -6.56 12.46 -13.92
CA PRO A 144 -6.15 11.48 -12.94
C PRO A 144 -7.36 10.86 -12.23
N PRO A 145 -7.32 9.55 -11.93
CA PRO A 145 -8.39 8.88 -11.23
C PRO A 145 -8.47 9.33 -9.76
N PRO A 146 -9.60 9.12 -9.08
CA PRO A 146 -9.74 9.36 -7.66
C PRO A 146 -8.77 8.48 -6.87
N VAL A 147 -8.24 9.04 -5.76
CA VAL A 147 -7.36 8.34 -4.82
C VAL A 147 -8.10 8.11 -3.51
N LEU A 148 -8.11 6.87 -3.06
CA LEU A 148 -8.52 6.45 -1.72
C LEU A 148 -7.26 6.07 -0.94
N MET A 149 -7.01 6.77 0.16
CA MET A 149 -5.79 6.55 0.94
C MET A 149 -6.09 5.64 2.14
N TYR A 150 -5.30 4.59 2.30
CA TYR A 150 -5.36 3.68 3.44
C TYR A 150 -4.29 4.03 4.48
N ALA A 151 -4.56 3.78 5.75
CA ALA A 151 -3.60 3.94 6.82
C ALA A 151 -3.22 2.56 7.38
N VAL A 152 -1.93 2.30 7.51
CA VAL A 152 -1.40 1.07 8.11
C VAL A 152 -1.10 1.27 9.59
N TRP A 153 -0.35 2.32 9.92
CA TRP A 153 0.16 2.53 11.28
C TRP A 153 -0.66 3.49 12.12
N LEU A 154 -1.55 4.27 11.52
CA LEU A 154 -2.33 5.28 12.24
C LEU A 154 -3.16 4.69 13.37
N GLY A 155 -3.84 3.58 13.14
CA GLY A 155 -4.68 2.90 14.14
C GLY A 155 -3.87 2.17 15.22
N ILE A 156 -2.55 2.07 15.08
CA ILE A 156 -1.64 1.34 15.96
C ILE A 156 -0.79 2.31 16.77
N LEU A 157 -0.17 3.28 16.12
CA LEU A 157 0.76 4.25 16.71
C LEU A 157 0.12 5.61 16.97
N GLY A 158 -1.08 5.85 16.46
CA GLY A 158 -1.83 7.07 16.63
C GLY A 158 -3.31 6.80 16.85
N THR A 159 -4.09 7.87 17.06
CA THR A 159 -5.54 7.77 17.11
C THR A 159 -6.15 8.40 15.86
N TYR A 160 -7.17 7.78 15.29
CA TYR A 160 -7.94 8.38 14.17
C TYR A 160 -8.51 9.76 14.53
N GLY A 161 -8.73 10.04 15.84
CA GLY A 161 -9.16 11.34 16.33
C GLY A 161 -8.10 12.44 16.27
N ASN A 162 -6.82 12.09 16.14
CA ASN A 162 -5.72 13.04 15.95
C ASN A 162 -5.49 13.42 14.48
N ALA A 163 -6.22 12.80 13.55
CA ALA A 163 -6.27 13.29 12.19
C ALA A 163 -6.86 14.70 12.24
N PRO A 164 -6.10 15.76 11.87
CA PRO A 164 -6.64 17.12 11.92
C PRO A 164 -7.95 17.13 11.13
N ALA A 165 -8.96 17.76 11.73
CA ALA A 165 -10.23 18.03 11.08
C ALA A 165 -10.01 19.04 9.94
N GLU A 166 -9.26 18.64 8.91
CA GLU A 166 -9.17 19.42 7.70
C GLU A 166 -10.51 19.31 6.98
N ARG A 167 -11.14 20.44 6.78
CA ARG A 167 -12.43 20.59 6.08
C ARG A 167 -12.46 20.00 4.66
N ARG A 168 -11.39 19.29 4.24
CA ARG A 168 -11.20 18.72 2.91
C ARG A 168 -10.92 17.22 2.88
N ILE A 169 -10.91 16.55 4.02
CA ILE A 169 -10.76 15.11 4.07
C ILE A 169 -12.12 14.53 4.45
N THR A 170 -12.58 13.58 3.65
CA THR A 170 -13.73 12.73 3.98
C THR A 170 -13.23 11.30 4.14
N THR A 171 -13.97 10.49 4.88
CA THR A 171 -13.70 9.08 5.05
C THR A 171 -14.70 8.25 4.23
N VAL A 172 -14.22 7.12 3.72
CA VAL A 172 -15.01 6.07 3.10
C VAL A 172 -14.75 4.79 3.90
N ASP A 173 -15.78 4.27 4.52
CA ASP A 173 -15.71 3.02 5.27
C ASP A 173 -16.27 1.89 4.42
N VAL A 174 -15.56 0.76 4.37
CA VAL A 174 -15.94 -0.47 3.68
C VAL A 174 -16.08 -1.57 4.71
N ASP A 175 -17.32 -2.01 4.97
CA ASP A 175 -17.57 -3.16 5.84
C ASP A 175 -17.20 -4.44 5.10
N LEU A 176 -16.41 -5.29 5.76
CA LEU A 176 -15.93 -6.55 5.20
C LEU A 176 -16.82 -7.71 5.62
N SER A 177 -17.15 -8.59 4.69
CA SER A 177 -17.73 -9.89 5.00
C SER A 177 -16.72 -10.81 5.69
N ALA A 178 -17.23 -11.85 6.35
CA ALA A 178 -16.36 -12.87 6.98
C ALA A 178 -15.39 -13.52 5.96
N GLN A 179 -15.84 -13.71 4.72
CA GLN A 179 -15.02 -14.26 3.65
C GLN A 179 -13.88 -13.30 3.26
N GLU A 180 -14.17 -12.02 3.05
CA GLU A 180 -13.16 -11.00 2.71
C GLU A 180 -12.13 -10.84 3.82
N LEU A 181 -12.59 -10.89 5.07
CA LEU A 181 -11.70 -10.86 6.24
C LEU A 181 -10.80 -12.11 6.31
N ALA A 182 -11.34 -13.29 6.01
CA ALA A 182 -10.58 -14.53 5.95
C ALA A 182 -9.54 -14.51 4.83
N MET A 183 -9.89 -13.98 3.64
CA MET A 183 -8.95 -13.80 2.53
C MET A 183 -7.83 -12.81 2.89
N LYS A 184 -8.18 -11.67 3.50
CA LYS A 184 -7.21 -10.70 4.01
C LYS A 184 -6.25 -11.35 5.00
N ARG A 185 -6.78 -12.08 6.00
CA ARG A 185 -5.95 -12.79 6.99
C ARG A 185 -4.98 -13.74 6.31
N ARG A 186 -5.47 -14.55 5.37
CA ARG A 186 -4.64 -15.48 4.60
C ARG A 186 -3.53 -14.74 3.85
N ALA A 187 -3.86 -13.66 3.17
CA ALA A 187 -2.90 -12.88 2.41
C ALA A 187 -1.81 -12.26 3.31
N ILE A 188 -2.18 -11.76 4.50
CA ILE A 188 -1.18 -11.27 5.47
C ILE A 188 -0.23 -12.41 5.89
N LEU A 189 -0.74 -13.61 6.11
CA LEU A 189 0.07 -14.77 6.54
C LEU A 189 0.98 -15.33 5.44
N GLU A 190 0.77 -14.97 4.16
CA GLU A 190 1.72 -15.29 3.08
C GLU A 190 3.05 -14.51 3.21
N HIS A 191 3.06 -13.41 3.97
CA HIS A 191 4.28 -12.68 4.31
C HIS A 191 5.05 -13.38 5.45
N VAL A 192 5.52 -14.60 5.17
CA VAL A 192 6.13 -15.52 6.14
C VAL A 192 7.34 -14.88 6.84
N SER A 193 8.14 -14.09 6.10
CA SER A 193 9.29 -13.38 6.68
C SER A 193 8.89 -12.31 7.69
N GLN A 194 7.65 -11.81 7.62
CA GLN A 194 7.13 -10.75 8.49
C GLN A 194 6.20 -11.30 9.58
N THR A 195 5.62 -12.51 9.40
CA THR A 195 4.64 -13.10 10.33
C THR A 195 5.18 -14.26 11.12
N THR A 196 6.38 -14.72 10.82
CA THR A 196 7.04 -15.83 11.52
C THR A 196 8.49 -15.49 11.86
N ARG A 197 9.16 -16.36 12.59
CA ARG A 197 10.60 -16.27 12.86
C ARG A 197 11.46 -16.93 11.77
N LEU A 198 11.07 -16.81 10.49
CA LEU A 198 11.90 -17.26 9.36
C LEU A 198 13.30 -16.62 9.41
N ILE A 199 13.34 -15.33 9.74
CA ILE A 199 14.57 -14.57 9.98
C ILE A 199 14.68 -14.38 11.49
N ASP A 200 15.45 -15.23 12.15
CA ASP A 200 15.55 -15.33 13.61
C ASP A 200 16.86 -14.80 14.19
N ASP A 201 17.77 -14.33 13.33
CA ASP A 201 19.08 -13.80 13.72
C ASP A 201 19.14 -12.26 13.76
N ASP A 202 18.00 -11.59 13.61
CA ASP A 202 17.84 -10.15 13.85
C ASP A 202 16.81 -9.93 14.97
N PRO A 203 17.25 -9.69 16.23
CA PRO A 203 16.33 -9.53 17.36
C PRO A 203 15.46 -8.26 17.27
N ASP A 204 15.88 -7.26 16.49
CA ASP A 204 15.14 -6.02 16.27
C ASP A 204 14.39 -6.04 14.92
N GLY A 205 14.42 -7.17 14.21
CA GLY A 205 13.70 -7.37 12.95
C GLY A 205 12.21 -7.22 13.13
N PHE A 206 11.55 -6.68 12.10
CA PHE A 206 10.10 -6.46 12.15
C PHE A 206 9.33 -7.79 12.15
N LEU A 207 8.38 -7.92 13.08
CA LEU A 207 7.53 -9.11 13.20
C LEU A 207 6.08 -8.71 13.47
N ILE A 208 5.18 -9.21 12.64
CA ILE A 208 3.74 -9.14 12.85
C ILE A 208 3.32 -10.29 13.78
N GLY A 209 3.41 -10.06 15.08
CA GLY A 209 2.91 -11.01 16.08
C GLY A 209 1.38 -11.08 16.09
N PRO A 210 0.80 -12.07 16.81
CA PRO A 210 -0.66 -12.27 16.83
C PRO A 210 -1.45 -11.04 17.26
N GLU A 211 -0.99 -10.33 18.29
CA GLU A 211 -1.65 -9.13 18.80
C GLU A 211 -1.64 -7.99 17.78
N LEU A 212 -0.54 -7.84 17.04
CA LEU A 212 -0.41 -6.83 16.01
C LEU A 212 -1.27 -7.19 14.78
N LEU A 213 -1.32 -8.47 14.41
CA LEU A 213 -2.15 -8.97 13.32
C LEU A 213 -3.63 -8.60 13.52
N GLU A 214 -4.17 -8.79 14.72
CA GLU A 214 -5.57 -8.47 15.02
C GLU A 214 -5.91 -6.98 14.86
N LYS A 215 -4.91 -6.08 14.90
CA LYS A 215 -5.12 -4.65 14.67
C LYS A 215 -5.50 -4.33 13.22
N TRP A 216 -5.10 -5.15 12.28
CA TRP A 216 -5.46 -4.99 10.85
C TRP A 216 -6.63 -5.89 10.42
N LEU A 217 -7.03 -6.88 11.25
CA LEU A 217 -8.15 -7.79 10.98
C LEU A 217 -9.47 -7.24 11.54
N LEU A 218 -9.72 -5.97 11.32
CA LEU A 218 -10.99 -5.35 11.67
C LEU A 218 -12.05 -5.64 10.59
N PRO A 219 -13.34 -5.74 10.98
CA PRO A 219 -14.43 -5.99 10.03
C PRO A 219 -14.74 -4.79 9.14
N LYS A 220 -13.90 -3.78 9.16
CA LYS A 220 -14.05 -2.53 8.40
C LYS A 220 -12.68 -2.01 7.98
N GLU A 221 -12.56 -1.64 6.72
CA GLU A 221 -11.44 -0.87 6.19
C GLU A 221 -11.85 0.58 5.99
N ARG A 222 -11.00 1.51 6.44
CA ARG A 222 -11.25 2.95 6.32
C ARG A 222 -10.27 3.59 5.37
N PHE A 223 -10.84 4.38 4.45
CA PHE A 223 -10.08 5.15 3.47
C PHE A 223 -10.30 6.64 3.68
N PHE A 224 -9.28 7.42 3.37
CA PHE A 224 -9.30 8.87 3.39
C PHE A 224 -9.31 9.40 1.95
N ARG A 225 -10.15 10.36 1.68
CA ARG A 225 -10.22 11.04 0.38
C ARG A 225 -10.09 12.53 0.56
N VAL A 226 -9.18 13.15 -0.19
CA VAL A 226 -9.08 14.61 -0.26
C VAL A 226 -10.17 15.11 -1.20
N LEU A 227 -11.00 16.05 -0.73
CA LEU A 227 -11.98 16.73 -1.56
C LEU A 227 -11.27 17.85 -2.34
N GLU A 228 -11.34 17.80 -3.66
CA GLU A 228 -10.84 18.87 -4.52
C GLU A 228 -11.62 20.17 -4.28
N ARG A 229 -10.93 21.31 -4.41
CA ARG A 229 -11.63 22.60 -4.48
C ARG A 229 -12.47 22.59 -5.77
N ARG A 230 -13.78 22.67 -5.67
CA ARG A 230 -14.56 23.10 -6.82
C ARG A 230 -13.93 24.40 -7.33
N ALA A 231 -13.45 24.43 -8.55
CA ALA A 231 -13.08 25.65 -9.19
C ALA A 231 -14.30 26.59 -9.07
N ARG A 232 -14.12 27.76 -8.43
CA ARG A 232 -15.16 28.77 -8.46
C ARG A 232 -15.31 29.12 -9.93
N SER A 233 -16.48 28.82 -10.48
CA SER A 233 -16.88 29.39 -11.76
C SER A 233 -16.84 30.90 -11.57
N VAL A 234 -15.87 31.53 -12.20
CA VAL A 234 -15.84 32.98 -12.35
C VAL A 234 -16.96 33.28 -13.34
N SER A 235 -18.08 33.74 -12.82
CA SER A 235 -19.16 34.33 -13.61
C SER A 235 -18.81 35.78 -13.98
#